data_98018f0b22bf93f2e73d910bbd6f3243
#
_entry.id   98018f0b22bf93f2e73d910bbd6f3243
#
_cell.length_a   1.000
_cell.length_b   1.000
_cell.length_c   1.000
_cell.angle_alpha   90.00
_cell.angle_beta   90.00
_cell.angle_gamma   90.00
#
_symmetry.space_group_name_H-M   'P 1'
#
loop_
_entity.id
_entity.type
_entity.pdbx_description
1 polymer ?
#
loop_
_entity_poly.entity_id
_entity_poly.type
_entity_poly.pdbx_seq_one_letter_code
_entity_poly.pdbx_strand_id
1 'polypeptide(L)'
;MYGPKRVVSFMLCLLTPFILLAQSSKLRVEKEFFVNPRVLLLSDFNLTGSGSNRPIFGVILRNLDTQPKRVVLSFMLRSRSRPDAPIVEAESQPFWLSPQQPIRITNIDLVQNRIRNIKLRYFRYNEKVASKLKESIMRRGRLPNDVYELIVRLEEANNPSNRDQIVEALRISNPTRVDLLQPGRFADRGQCTVVYTRQPQFQWIANADRFIFTVCEALPSNTSPEDVMQNRPHARLTLVRGKDFHGAPSIVYPSTGVRPLVEGRTYFWQVIALVETANGYIELPSEIWCFRLARLNDVNRQIVDQSVRNGLRRLLAGSRFARLLDPNGPLKNYQATGVIYLNGRKIEITNLNAFLMNFLTRKPEIVSVSIE
;
A
#
# COMPACT_ATOMS: atom_id res chain seq x y z
N MET A 1 17.86 89.89 -32.61
CA MET A 1 18.24 88.94 -31.57
C MET A 1 17.71 87.57 -31.95
N TYR A 2 18.59 86.72 -32.45
CA TYR A 2 18.17 85.37 -32.89
C TYR A 2 18.59 84.39 -31.80
N GLY A 3 17.57 83.62 -31.25
CA GLY A 3 17.83 82.54 -30.31
C GLY A 3 18.03 81.16 -31.03
N PRO A 4 18.87 80.27 -30.52
CA PRO A 4 19.23 79.03 -31.23
C PRO A 4 18.13 77.95 -31.09
N LYS A 5 17.76 77.36 -32.23
CA LYS A 5 16.92 76.17 -32.32
C LYS A 5 17.67 74.93 -31.83
N ARG A 6 17.20 74.30 -30.76
CA ARG A 6 17.67 72.99 -30.32
C ARG A 6 17.03 71.89 -31.19
N VAL A 7 17.90 71.16 -31.92
CA VAL A 7 17.51 69.94 -32.62
C VAL A 7 17.60 68.79 -31.63
N VAL A 8 16.47 68.20 -31.29
CA VAL A 8 16.41 66.98 -30.47
C VAL A 8 16.44 65.82 -31.46
N SER A 9 17.57 65.10 -31.48
CA SER A 9 17.74 63.87 -32.25
C SER A 9 17.13 62.71 -31.47
N PHE A 10 16.02 62.17 -31.96
CA PHE A 10 15.41 60.95 -31.44
C PHE A 10 16.16 59.74 -31.99
N MET A 11 16.97 59.11 -31.17
CA MET A 11 17.63 57.84 -31.47
C MET A 11 16.62 56.70 -31.21
N LEU A 12 16.01 56.19 -32.29
CA LEU A 12 15.09 55.07 -32.26
C LEU A 12 15.86 53.78 -32.08
N CYS A 13 16.01 53.28 -30.82
CA CYS A 13 16.53 51.95 -30.55
C CYS A 13 15.50 50.90 -31.01
N LEU A 14 15.77 50.29 -32.15
CA LEU A 14 15.07 49.07 -32.60
C LEU A 14 15.47 47.89 -31.67
N LEU A 15 14.65 47.66 -30.65
CA LEU A 15 14.67 46.41 -29.87
C LEU A 15 14.08 45.31 -30.79
N THR A 16 14.95 44.63 -31.54
CA THR A 16 14.56 43.36 -32.14
C THR A 16 14.33 42.33 -31.03
N PRO A 17 13.15 41.75 -30.88
CA PRO A 17 12.98 40.66 -29.96
C PRO A 17 13.78 39.46 -30.48
N PHE A 18 14.82 39.09 -29.75
CA PHE A 18 15.47 37.80 -29.94
C PHE A 18 14.41 36.72 -29.53
N ILE A 19 13.67 36.25 -30.51
CA ILE A 19 12.89 35.04 -30.35
C ILE A 19 13.89 33.90 -30.24
N LEU A 20 14.22 33.52 -29.03
CA LEU A 20 14.88 32.23 -28.76
C LEU A 20 13.90 31.13 -29.25
N LEU A 21 14.05 30.73 -30.49
CA LEU A 21 13.47 29.50 -31.02
C LEU A 21 14.10 28.37 -30.18
N ALA A 22 13.37 27.92 -29.18
CA ALA A 22 13.71 26.70 -28.51
C ALA A 22 13.75 25.59 -29.59
N GLN A 23 14.97 25.18 -29.98
CA GLN A 23 15.12 24.06 -30.91
C GLN A 23 14.50 22.84 -30.22
N SER A 24 13.32 22.43 -30.69
CA SER A 24 12.71 21.20 -30.24
C SER A 24 13.67 20.05 -30.56
N SER A 25 14.01 19.27 -29.53
CA SER A 25 14.85 18.08 -29.72
C SER A 25 14.23 17.18 -30.80
N LYS A 26 15.05 16.77 -31.74
CA LYS A 26 14.69 15.81 -32.77
C LYS A 26 14.84 14.35 -32.31
N LEU A 27 15.27 14.14 -31.09
CA LEU A 27 15.30 12.86 -30.41
C LEU A 27 14.06 12.78 -29.51
N ARG A 28 13.51 11.57 -29.38
CA ARG A 28 12.35 11.32 -28.52
C ARG A 28 12.55 10.01 -27.74
N VAL A 29 12.28 10.08 -26.44
CA VAL A 29 12.14 8.92 -25.57
C VAL A 29 10.66 8.81 -25.19
N GLU A 30 10.03 7.73 -25.58
CA GLU A 30 8.62 7.47 -25.27
C GLU A 30 8.51 6.39 -24.21
N LYS A 31 7.63 6.61 -23.25
CA LYS A 31 7.29 5.64 -22.22
C LYS A 31 6.46 4.51 -22.84
N GLU A 32 6.92 3.27 -22.73
CA GLU A 32 6.10 2.10 -23.02
C GLU A 32 5.42 1.61 -21.75
N PHE A 33 6.20 1.31 -20.71
CA PHE A 33 5.72 0.98 -19.39
C PHE A 33 6.77 1.29 -18.32
N PHE A 34 6.29 1.48 -17.08
CA PHE A 34 7.11 1.51 -15.86
C PHE A 34 6.35 0.76 -14.78
N VAL A 35 7.01 -0.19 -14.14
CA VAL A 35 6.49 -0.87 -12.96
C VAL A 35 6.72 0.05 -11.77
N ASN A 36 5.69 0.32 -11.00
CA ASN A 36 5.77 1.14 -9.79
C ASN A 36 5.51 0.28 -8.54
N PRO A 37 6.46 -0.58 -8.15
CA PRO A 37 6.27 -1.49 -7.05
C PRO A 37 6.34 -0.74 -5.71
N ARG A 38 5.66 -1.24 -4.69
CA ARG A 38 5.81 -0.71 -3.32
C ARG A 38 7.15 -1.07 -2.68
N VAL A 39 7.72 -2.19 -3.09
CA VAL A 39 9.05 -2.66 -2.68
C VAL A 39 9.90 -2.85 -3.92
N LEU A 40 11.04 -2.21 -3.95
CA LEU A 40 12.04 -2.34 -5.02
C LEU A 40 13.31 -2.96 -4.46
N LEU A 41 13.72 -4.06 -5.06
CA LEU A 41 14.94 -4.77 -4.75
C LEU A 41 16.04 -4.33 -5.73
N LEU A 42 17.28 -4.32 -5.30
CA LEU A 42 18.39 -4.09 -6.23
C LEU A 42 18.49 -5.19 -7.28
N SER A 43 18.12 -6.42 -6.92
CA SER A 43 18.03 -7.55 -7.87
C SER A 43 16.99 -7.35 -8.98
N ASP A 44 16.00 -6.47 -8.76
CA ASP A 44 14.97 -6.18 -9.76
C ASP A 44 15.57 -5.48 -11.00
N PHE A 45 16.67 -4.75 -10.82
CA PHE A 45 17.40 -4.15 -11.94
C PHE A 45 18.23 -5.16 -12.74
N ASN A 46 18.37 -6.39 -12.24
CA ASN A 46 19.14 -7.48 -12.83
C ASN A 46 20.60 -7.14 -13.18
N LEU A 47 21.24 -6.37 -12.30
CA LEU A 47 22.55 -5.74 -12.55
C LEU A 47 23.71 -6.73 -12.70
N THR A 48 23.55 -7.95 -12.20
CA THR A 48 24.58 -9.01 -12.25
C THR A 48 24.24 -10.10 -13.28
N GLY A 49 23.14 -9.95 -14.02
CA GLY A 49 22.66 -10.98 -14.95
C GLY A 49 22.00 -12.19 -14.28
N SER A 50 22.07 -12.30 -12.95
CA SER A 50 21.45 -13.37 -12.14
C SER A 50 20.14 -12.96 -11.48
N GLY A 51 19.65 -11.75 -11.76
CA GLY A 51 18.43 -11.19 -11.19
C GLY A 51 17.16 -11.59 -11.97
N SER A 52 16.13 -10.79 -11.79
CA SER A 52 14.83 -11.01 -12.42
C SER A 52 14.87 -10.98 -13.95
N ASN A 53 14.08 -11.86 -14.55
CA ASN A 53 13.82 -11.83 -15.98
C ASN A 53 12.62 -10.93 -16.39
N ARG A 54 11.97 -10.25 -15.43
CA ARG A 54 10.89 -9.29 -15.71
C ARG A 54 11.46 -7.89 -15.83
N PRO A 55 11.20 -7.18 -16.93
CA PRO A 55 11.63 -5.80 -17.06
C PRO A 55 10.83 -4.90 -16.13
N ILE A 56 11.53 -3.93 -15.48
CA ILE A 56 10.90 -2.91 -14.64
C ILE A 56 10.52 -1.65 -15.42
N PHE A 57 11.15 -1.43 -16.57
CA PHE A 57 10.74 -0.40 -17.50
C PHE A 57 10.99 -0.80 -18.95
N GLY A 58 10.22 -0.21 -19.84
CA GLY A 58 10.40 -0.24 -21.29
C GLY A 58 10.21 1.15 -21.87
N VAL A 59 11.11 1.52 -22.77
CA VAL A 59 11.06 2.79 -23.51
C VAL A 59 11.26 2.55 -24.99
N ILE A 60 10.73 3.45 -25.80
CA ILE A 60 10.89 3.48 -27.24
C ILE A 60 11.70 4.71 -27.59
N LEU A 61 12.84 4.51 -28.26
CA LEU A 61 13.72 5.56 -28.74
C LEU A 61 13.38 5.88 -30.19
N ARG A 62 13.20 7.19 -30.49
CA ARG A 62 12.91 7.65 -31.86
C ARG A 62 13.86 8.75 -32.26
N ASN A 63 14.27 8.68 -33.52
CA ASN A 63 14.88 9.80 -34.22
C ASN A 63 13.86 10.43 -35.17
N LEU A 64 13.47 11.64 -34.88
CA LEU A 64 12.50 12.43 -35.66
C LEU A 64 13.18 13.26 -36.79
N ASP A 65 14.50 13.16 -36.90
CA ASP A 65 15.24 13.77 -37.99
C ASP A 65 15.15 12.93 -39.27
N THR A 66 15.61 13.49 -40.39
CA THR A 66 15.72 12.79 -41.66
C THR A 66 17.06 12.01 -41.80
N GLN A 67 18.05 12.34 -40.98
CA GLN A 67 19.36 11.71 -41.00
C GLN A 67 19.59 10.84 -39.77
N PRO A 68 20.33 9.72 -39.89
CA PRO A 68 20.75 8.91 -38.75
C PRO A 68 21.55 9.78 -37.75
N LYS A 69 21.27 9.57 -36.46
CA LYS A 69 21.94 10.24 -35.35
C LYS A 69 22.78 9.27 -34.54
N ARG A 70 24.00 9.69 -34.19
CA ARG A 70 24.81 8.95 -33.23
C ARG A 70 24.44 9.40 -31.84
N VAL A 71 23.85 8.49 -31.03
CA VAL A 71 23.23 8.81 -29.75
C VAL A 71 23.81 8.00 -28.61
N VAL A 72 23.66 8.52 -27.40
CA VAL A 72 24.01 7.87 -26.15
C VAL A 72 22.72 7.75 -25.32
N LEU A 73 22.45 6.56 -24.77
CA LEU A 73 21.37 6.31 -23.84
C LEU A 73 21.94 6.21 -22.43
N SER A 74 21.42 6.99 -21.52
CA SER A 74 21.78 6.91 -20.11
C SER A 74 20.54 6.67 -19.25
N PHE A 75 20.72 5.96 -18.14
CA PHE A 75 19.72 5.88 -17.11
C PHE A 75 20.34 6.13 -15.73
N MET A 76 19.54 6.72 -14.86
CA MET A 76 19.92 7.11 -13.52
C MET A 76 18.79 6.83 -12.57
N LEU A 77 19.10 6.24 -11.41
CA LEU A 77 18.19 6.14 -10.29
C LEU A 77 18.73 7.01 -9.16
N ARG A 78 17.92 7.95 -8.68
CA ARG A 78 18.26 8.80 -7.54
C ARG A 78 17.13 8.90 -6.55
N SER A 79 17.45 9.14 -5.29
CA SER A 79 16.47 9.49 -4.26
C SER A 79 16.06 10.95 -4.41
N ARG A 80 14.79 11.27 -4.29
CA ARG A 80 14.30 12.65 -4.30
C ARG A 80 14.79 13.45 -3.09
N SER A 81 14.96 12.78 -1.95
CA SER A 81 15.53 13.39 -0.74
C SER A 81 17.02 13.70 -0.85
N ARG A 82 17.72 13.14 -1.86
CA ARG A 82 19.15 13.32 -2.14
C ARG A 82 19.42 13.38 -3.63
N PRO A 83 19.00 14.45 -4.32
CA PRO A 83 19.07 14.53 -5.77
C PRO A 83 20.48 14.56 -6.33
N ASP A 84 21.46 15.05 -5.54
CA ASP A 84 22.85 15.22 -5.97
C ASP A 84 23.68 13.94 -5.94
N ALA A 85 23.08 12.84 -5.44
CA ALA A 85 23.79 11.59 -5.27
C ALA A 85 22.99 10.44 -5.92
N PRO A 86 23.21 10.16 -7.20
CA PRO A 86 22.57 9.01 -7.84
C PRO A 86 22.99 7.71 -7.17
N ILE A 87 22.05 6.80 -7.05
CA ILE A 87 22.27 5.47 -6.46
C ILE A 87 22.89 4.55 -7.51
N VAL A 88 22.33 4.66 -8.72
CA VAL A 88 22.71 3.86 -9.89
C VAL A 88 22.82 4.79 -11.09
N GLU A 89 23.88 4.61 -11.85
CA GLU A 89 24.07 5.25 -13.16
C GLU A 89 24.54 4.22 -14.17
N ALA A 90 24.00 4.31 -15.38
CA ALA A 90 24.50 3.54 -16.50
C ALA A 90 24.41 4.33 -17.79
N GLU A 91 25.33 4.06 -18.68
CA GLU A 91 25.45 4.72 -19.96
C GLU A 91 25.82 3.71 -21.05
N SER A 92 25.20 3.83 -22.22
CA SER A 92 25.55 3.03 -23.38
C SER A 92 26.82 3.58 -24.07
N GLN A 93 27.48 2.72 -24.83
CA GLN A 93 28.35 3.21 -25.89
C GLN A 93 27.50 3.95 -26.94
N PRO A 94 28.08 4.95 -27.66
CA PRO A 94 27.41 5.63 -28.73
C PRO A 94 26.95 4.63 -29.83
N PHE A 95 25.70 4.71 -30.23
CA PHE A 95 25.10 3.86 -31.28
C PHE A 95 24.33 4.72 -32.30
N TRP A 96 24.06 4.13 -33.47
CA TRP A 96 23.33 4.83 -34.51
C TRP A 96 21.80 4.59 -34.33
N LEU A 97 21.03 5.68 -34.33
CA LEU A 97 19.56 5.67 -34.31
C LEU A 97 19.07 6.19 -35.65
N SER A 98 18.54 5.28 -36.47
CA SER A 98 18.05 5.60 -37.80
C SER A 98 16.69 6.35 -37.75
N PRO A 99 16.41 7.23 -38.72
CA PRO A 99 15.07 7.79 -38.88
C PRO A 99 14.04 6.66 -39.07
N GLN A 100 12.81 6.89 -38.57
CA GLN A 100 11.67 5.99 -38.76
C GLN A 100 11.85 4.53 -38.29
N GLN A 101 12.99 4.20 -37.66
CA GLN A 101 13.25 2.90 -37.06
C GLN A 101 13.34 3.04 -35.54
N PRO A 102 12.21 2.98 -34.82
CA PRO A 102 12.21 3.07 -33.37
C PRO A 102 12.89 1.84 -32.77
N ILE A 103 13.63 2.05 -31.69
CA ILE A 103 14.26 0.97 -30.93
C ILE A 103 13.55 0.85 -29.59
N ARG A 104 12.97 -0.33 -29.33
CA ARG A 104 12.41 -0.68 -28.03
C ARG A 104 13.52 -1.20 -27.13
N ILE A 105 13.61 -0.69 -25.92
CA ILE A 105 14.64 -1.07 -24.94
C ILE A 105 14.01 -1.25 -23.57
N THR A 106 14.38 -2.33 -22.88
CA THR A 106 14.10 -2.56 -21.46
C THR A 106 15.37 -2.54 -20.63
N ASN A 107 15.25 -2.44 -19.30
CA ASN A 107 16.42 -2.57 -18.42
C ASN A 107 17.16 -3.91 -18.62
N ILE A 108 16.44 -4.99 -18.94
CA ILE A 108 17.03 -6.31 -19.15
C ILE A 108 17.86 -6.33 -20.45
N ASP A 109 17.34 -5.73 -21.52
CA ASP A 109 18.03 -5.67 -22.80
C ASP A 109 19.37 -4.97 -22.69
N LEU A 110 19.43 -3.89 -21.87
CA LEU A 110 20.64 -3.14 -21.60
C LEU A 110 21.69 -3.98 -20.84
N VAL A 111 21.25 -4.62 -19.75
CA VAL A 111 22.19 -5.38 -18.90
C VAL A 111 22.68 -6.65 -19.58
N GLN A 112 21.82 -7.34 -20.31
CA GLN A 112 22.15 -8.60 -20.98
C GLN A 112 22.72 -8.43 -22.40
N ASN A 113 22.94 -7.16 -22.83
CA ASN A 113 23.42 -6.84 -24.19
C ASN A 113 22.60 -7.55 -25.29
N ARG A 114 21.28 -7.65 -25.12
CA ARG A 114 20.40 -8.34 -26.08
C ARG A 114 20.23 -7.59 -27.38
N ILE A 115 20.43 -6.28 -27.39
CA ILE A 115 20.30 -5.47 -28.59
C ILE A 115 21.68 -5.35 -29.23
N ARG A 116 21.83 -5.92 -30.42
CA ARG A 116 23.09 -6.15 -31.13
C ARG A 116 24.02 -4.93 -31.23
N ASN A 117 23.45 -3.72 -31.28
CA ASN A 117 24.19 -2.49 -31.51
C ASN A 117 24.25 -1.57 -30.28
N ILE A 118 23.67 -1.97 -29.13
CA ILE A 118 23.64 -1.16 -27.93
C ILE A 118 24.35 -1.91 -26.82
N LYS A 119 25.52 -1.44 -26.46
CA LYS A 119 26.33 -2.02 -25.38
C LYS A 119 26.47 -1.00 -24.27
N LEU A 120 26.50 -1.45 -23.03
CA LEU A 120 26.83 -0.59 -21.91
C LEU A 120 28.28 -0.18 -21.97
N ARG A 121 28.54 1.12 -21.76
CA ARG A 121 29.87 1.70 -21.59
C ARG A 121 30.31 1.56 -20.14
N TYR A 122 29.41 1.88 -19.22
CA TYR A 122 29.59 1.66 -17.79
C TYR A 122 28.26 1.46 -17.08
N PHE A 123 28.40 0.84 -15.93
CA PHE A 123 27.37 0.73 -14.91
C PHE A 123 28.04 1.01 -13.56
N ARG A 124 27.52 1.97 -12.81
CA ARG A 124 28.10 2.39 -11.53
C ARG A 124 27.08 2.42 -10.43
N TYR A 125 27.50 1.92 -9.27
CA TYR A 125 26.86 2.23 -8.01
C TYR A 125 27.67 3.36 -7.34
N ASN A 126 26.96 4.33 -6.78
CA ASN A 126 27.60 5.33 -5.95
C ASN A 126 27.93 4.72 -4.59
N GLU A 127 29.20 4.34 -4.37
CA GLU A 127 29.65 3.69 -3.15
C GLU A 127 29.43 4.54 -1.90
N LYS A 128 29.50 5.86 -1.99
CA LYS A 128 29.26 6.78 -0.87
C LYS A 128 27.78 6.80 -0.44
N VAL A 129 26.88 6.67 -1.38
CA VAL A 129 25.44 6.54 -1.12
C VAL A 129 25.11 5.11 -0.72
N ALA A 130 25.75 4.16 -1.40
CA ALA A 130 25.62 2.75 -1.10
C ALA A 130 26.10 2.39 0.32
N SER A 131 27.12 3.05 0.89
CA SER A 131 27.59 2.74 2.25
C SER A 131 26.53 3.05 3.34
N LYS A 132 25.79 4.16 3.19
CA LYS A 132 24.66 4.49 4.09
C LYS A 132 23.41 3.69 3.79
N LEU A 133 23.17 3.36 2.51
CA LEU A 133 22.10 2.46 2.08
C LEU A 133 22.50 0.99 2.25
N LYS A 134 23.81 0.67 2.24
CA LYS A 134 24.36 -0.69 2.28
C LYS A 134 23.87 -1.47 3.51
N GLU A 135 23.78 -0.84 4.66
CA GLU A 135 23.27 -1.49 5.86
C GLU A 135 21.79 -1.85 5.74
N SER A 136 20.98 -0.95 5.17
CA SER A 136 19.57 -1.20 4.92
C SER A 136 19.35 -2.18 3.76
N ILE A 137 20.16 -2.08 2.71
CA ILE A 137 20.09 -2.94 1.52
C ILE A 137 20.69 -4.31 1.79
N MET A 138 21.84 -4.40 2.45
CA MET A 138 22.50 -5.69 2.74
C MET A 138 21.71 -6.53 3.73
N ARG A 139 21.04 -5.92 4.72
CA ARG A 139 20.18 -6.66 5.65
C ARG A 139 18.88 -7.13 5.01
N ARG A 140 18.31 -6.41 4.03
CA ARG A 140 16.97 -6.67 3.51
C ARG A 140 16.86 -6.75 1.98
N GLY A 141 17.92 -6.43 1.23
CA GLY A 141 17.91 -6.38 -0.24
C GLY A 141 16.98 -5.31 -0.84
N ARG A 142 16.38 -4.44 -0.02
CA ARG A 142 15.32 -3.50 -0.40
C ARG A 142 15.79 -2.07 -0.33
N LEU A 143 15.34 -1.23 -1.27
CA LEU A 143 15.52 0.22 -1.17
C LEU A 143 14.70 0.77 0.02
N PRO A 144 15.23 1.75 0.78
CA PRO A 144 14.49 2.42 1.85
C PRO A 144 13.21 3.10 1.35
N ASN A 145 12.32 3.46 2.30
CA ASN A 145 11.13 4.25 2.01
C ASN A 145 11.56 5.64 1.52
N ASP A 146 11.22 5.95 0.29
CA ASP A 146 11.47 7.26 -0.34
C ASP A 146 10.73 7.34 -1.67
N VAL A 147 10.76 8.52 -2.28
CA VAL A 147 10.40 8.71 -3.68
C VAL A 147 11.71 8.70 -4.49
N TYR A 148 11.85 7.71 -5.35
CA TYR A 148 12.98 7.60 -6.26
C TYR A 148 12.58 8.12 -7.63
N GLU A 149 13.53 8.74 -8.33
CA GLU A 149 13.36 9.17 -9.71
C GLU A 149 14.23 8.29 -10.60
N LEU A 150 13.56 7.57 -11.50
CA LEU A 150 14.22 6.86 -12.60
C LEU A 150 14.22 7.77 -13.83
N ILE A 151 15.40 8.17 -14.25
CA ILE A 151 15.61 9.07 -15.38
C ILE A 151 16.19 8.26 -16.52
N VAL A 152 15.51 8.27 -17.66
CA VAL A 152 16.02 7.70 -18.92
C VAL A 152 16.23 8.84 -19.89
N ARG A 153 17.46 9.03 -20.35
CA ARG A 153 17.85 10.13 -21.22
C ARG A 153 18.50 9.61 -22.50
N LEU A 154 18.12 10.20 -23.62
CA LEU A 154 18.70 9.99 -24.91
C LEU A 154 19.30 11.31 -25.39
N GLU A 155 20.59 11.32 -25.74
CA GLU A 155 21.29 12.52 -26.22
C GLU A 155 22.15 12.23 -27.44
N GLU A 156 22.31 13.22 -28.31
CA GLU A 156 23.21 13.12 -29.47
C GLU A 156 24.64 13.20 -29.01
N ALA A 157 25.49 12.23 -29.38
CA ALA A 157 26.84 12.07 -28.87
C ALA A 157 27.76 13.31 -29.12
N ASN A 158 27.53 14.01 -30.22
CA ASN A 158 28.33 15.18 -30.59
C ASN A 158 27.59 16.51 -30.35
N ASN A 159 26.35 16.47 -29.87
CA ASN A 159 25.54 17.63 -29.56
C ASN A 159 24.61 17.34 -28.34
N PRO A 160 25.11 17.42 -27.12
CA PRO A 160 24.35 17.13 -25.91
C PRO A 160 23.12 18.03 -25.68
N SER A 161 23.04 19.17 -26.42
CA SER A 161 21.87 20.04 -26.38
C SER A 161 20.65 19.40 -27.08
N ASN A 162 20.88 18.51 -28.06
CA ASN A 162 19.85 17.72 -28.71
C ASN A 162 19.62 16.46 -27.89
N ARG A 163 18.69 16.54 -26.93
CA ARG A 163 18.36 15.48 -25.96
C ARG A 163 16.89 15.45 -25.64
N ASP A 164 16.44 14.29 -25.23
CA ASP A 164 15.11 14.08 -24.64
C ASP A 164 15.25 13.15 -23.44
N GLN A 165 14.33 13.25 -22.48
CA GLN A 165 14.35 12.41 -21.30
C GLN A 165 12.96 12.15 -20.72
N ILE A 166 12.81 11.02 -20.08
CA ILE A 166 11.68 10.68 -19.22
C ILE A 166 12.16 10.64 -17.77
N VAL A 167 11.35 11.18 -16.88
CA VAL A 167 11.53 11.11 -15.43
C VAL A 167 10.32 10.42 -14.84
N GLU A 168 10.51 9.25 -14.24
CA GLU A 168 9.47 8.49 -13.60
C GLU A 168 9.69 8.40 -12.10
N ALA A 169 8.63 8.71 -11.31
CA ALA A 169 8.69 8.68 -9.87
C ALA A 169 8.26 7.33 -9.33
N LEU A 170 9.16 6.63 -8.64
CA LEU A 170 8.93 5.36 -7.97
C LEU A 170 8.72 5.60 -6.47
N ARG A 171 7.53 5.32 -5.96
CA ARG A 171 7.19 5.51 -4.54
C ARG A 171 7.41 4.23 -3.77
N ILE A 172 8.54 4.12 -3.08
CA ILE A 172 8.87 2.93 -2.28
C ILE A 172 8.35 3.11 -0.86
N SER A 173 7.52 2.17 -0.44
CA SER A 173 6.95 2.13 0.91
C SER A 173 6.96 0.68 1.41
N ASN A 174 8.07 0.28 2.05
CA ASN A 174 8.22 -1.08 2.55
C ASN A 174 7.24 -1.34 3.71
N PRO A 175 6.19 -2.14 3.53
CA PRO A 175 5.39 -2.59 4.66
C PRO A 175 6.24 -3.42 5.60
N THR A 176 6.06 -3.22 6.92
CA THR A 176 6.90 -3.88 7.91
C THR A 176 6.18 -4.97 8.66
N ARG A 177 4.85 -4.84 8.85
CA ARG A 177 4.03 -5.78 9.59
C ARG A 177 2.55 -5.67 9.25
N VAL A 178 1.80 -6.67 9.65
CA VAL A 178 0.34 -6.70 9.66
C VAL A 178 -0.09 -6.82 11.12
N ASP A 179 -0.78 -5.82 11.65
CA ASP A 179 -1.27 -5.79 13.01
C ASP A 179 -2.76 -6.13 13.02
N LEU A 180 -3.15 -7.22 13.66
CA LEU A 180 -4.54 -7.60 13.82
C LEU A 180 -5.20 -6.76 14.92
N LEU A 181 -6.47 -6.39 14.75
CA LEU A 181 -7.21 -5.57 15.71
C LEU A 181 -8.38 -6.33 16.35
N GLN A 182 -9.17 -7.03 15.54
CA GLN A 182 -10.35 -7.81 15.98
C GLN A 182 -10.78 -8.81 14.91
N PRO A 183 -11.53 -9.88 15.28
CA PRO A 183 -11.86 -10.31 16.64
C PRO A 183 -10.75 -11.18 17.21
N GLY A 184 -10.73 -11.32 18.52
CA GLY A 184 -9.83 -12.28 19.15
C GLY A 184 -8.58 -11.66 19.73
N ARG A 185 -7.59 -12.50 19.93
CA ARG A 185 -6.27 -12.14 20.45
C ARG A 185 -5.23 -13.15 19.99
N PHE A 186 -3.97 -12.85 20.23
CA PHE A 186 -2.84 -13.70 19.91
C PHE A 186 -3.01 -15.10 20.50
N ALA A 187 -2.88 -16.11 19.66
CA ALA A 187 -3.23 -17.50 19.96
C ALA A 187 -2.33 -18.16 21.01
N ASP A 188 -1.12 -17.67 21.21
CA ASP A 188 -0.14 -18.23 22.15
C ASP A 188 -0.40 -17.89 23.63
N ARG A 189 -1.37 -16.99 23.92
CA ARG A 189 -1.71 -16.54 25.27
C ARG A 189 -2.81 -17.33 25.96
N GLY A 190 -3.09 -18.55 25.54
CA GLY A 190 -3.98 -19.51 26.20
C GLY A 190 -5.46 -19.37 25.78
N GLN A 191 -6.27 -18.53 26.41
CA GLN A 191 -7.70 -18.51 26.16
C GLN A 191 -8.07 -17.61 24.98
N CYS A 192 -8.83 -18.14 24.00
CA CYS A 192 -9.37 -17.36 22.89
C CYS A 192 -10.52 -16.45 23.35
N THR A 193 -10.63 -15.27 22.74
CA THR A 193 -11.73 -14.34 22.99
C THR A 193 -13.06 -14.95 22.54
N VAL A 194 -14.12 -14.77 23.32
CA VAL A 194 -15.46 -15.24 22.94
C VAL A 194 -16.13 -14.22 22.03
N VAL A 195 -16.68 -14.71 20.92
CA VAL A 195 -17.42 -13.94 19.91
C VAL A 195 -18.85 -14.46 19.84
N TYR A 196 -19.82 -13.59 19.81
CA TYR A 196 -21.26 -13.92 19.92
C TYR A 196 -22.00 -13.89 18.58
N THR A 197 -21.33 -13.56 17.48
CA THR A 197 -21.92 -13.51 16.15
C THR A 197 -21.30 -14.54 15.22
N ARG A 198 -22.11 -15.16 14.37
CA ARG A 198 -21.64 -16.04 13.29
C ARG A 198 -21.00 -15.25 12.13
N GLN A 199 -21.14 -13.92 12.15
CA GLN A 199 -20.54 -13.01 11.16
C GLN A 199 -19.68 -11.96 11.87
N PRO A 200 -18.58 -12.37 12.53
CA PRO A 200 -17.67 -11.43 13.17
C PRO A 200 -17.02 -10.52 12.12
N GLN A 201 -16.75 -9.28 12.54
CA GLN A 201 -15.97 -8.35 11.76
C GLN A 201 -14.48 -8.53 12.07
N PHE A 202 -13.69 -8.76 11.05
CA PHE A 202 -12.23 -8.83 11.12
C PHE A 202 -11.65 -7.51 10.68
N GLN A 203 -10.66 -7.02 11.42
CA GLN A 203 -9.98 -5.75 11.14
C GLN A 203 -8.48 -5.89 11.42
N TRP A 204 -7.67 -5.21 10.60
CA TRP A 204 -6.23 -5.16 10.78
C TRP A 204 -5.67 -3.84 10.24
N ILE A 205 -4.40 -3.57 10.56
CA ILE A 205 -3.64 -2.45 10.03
C ILE A 205 -2.48 -3.00 9.22
N ALA A 206 -2.37 -2.58 7.98
CA ALA A 206 -1.22 -2.86 7.13
C ALA A 206 -1.14 -1.86 5.98
N ASN A 207 0.06 -1.54 5.56
CA ASN A 207 0.30 -0.71 4.38
C ASN A 207 0.50 -1.60 3.14
N ALA A 208 -0.57 -2.30 2.74
CA ALA A 208 -0.65 -3.10 1.53
C ALA A 208 -2.03 -2.95 0.90
N ASP A 209 -2.17 -3.35 -0.36
CA ASP A 209 -3.43 -3.23 -1.09
C ASP A 209 -4.09 -4.58 -1.35
N ARG A 210 -3.37 -5.68 -1.12
CA ARG A 210 -3.87 -7.03 -1.34
C ARG A 210 -3.53 -7.92 -0.16
N PHE A 211 -4.52 -8.71 0.25
CA PHE A 211 -4.40 -9.58 1.41
C PHE A 211 -4.99 -10.95 1.12
N ILE A 212 -4.41 -12.00 1.75
CA ILE A 212 -5.02 -13.30 1.88
C ILE A 212 -5.55 -13.40 3.31
N PHE A 213 -6.86 -13.45 3.47
CA PHE A 213 -7.54 -13.67 4.73
C PHE A 213 -7.88 -15.14 4.89
N THR A 214 -7.48 -15.76 6.00
CA THR A 214 -7.69 -17.20 6.24
C THR A 214 -8.26 -17.41 7.63
N VAL A 215 -9.30 -18.28 7.73
CA VAL A 215 -9.89 -18.74 8.98
C VAL A 215 -9.94 -20.26 8.98
N CYS A 216 -9.42 -20.91 10.03
CA CYS A 216 -9.40 -22.35 10.22
C CYS A 216 -10.03 -22.73 11.57
N GLU A 217 -10.69 -23.88 11.64
CA GLU A 217 -11.21 -24.46 12.89
C GLU A 217 -10.11 -25.24 13.60
N ALA A 218 -10.00 -25.04 14.90
CA ALA A 218 -9.12 -25.86 15.75
C ALA A 218 -9.74 -27.25 15.96
N LEU A 219 -9.00 -28.28 15.67
CA LEU A 219 -9.35 -29.67 15.89
C LEU A 219 -8.63 -30.22 17.13
N PRO A 220 -9.19 -31.25 17.79
CA PRO A 220 -8.54 -31.86 18.96
C PRO A 220 -7.11 -32.40 18.71
N SER A 221 -6.79 -32.70 17.45
CA SER A 221 -5.47 -33.19 17.02
C SER A 221 -4.44 -32.08 16.86
N ASN A 222 -4.84 -30.80 16.85
CA ASN A 222 -3.89 -29.72 16.64
C ASN A 222 -3.07 -29.45 17.91
N THR A 223 -1.78 -29.22 17.72
CA THR A 223 -0.81 -29.02 18.82
C THR A 223 -0.30 -27.58 18.92
N SER A 224 -0.42 -26.80 17.82
CA SER A 224 0.03 -25.40 17.77
C SER A 224 -0.91 -24.53 16.92
N PRO A 225 -0.85 -23.20 17.05
CA PRO A 225 -1.56 -22.27 16.17
C PRO A 225 -1.24 -22.49 14.69
N GLU A 226 0.02 -22.73 14.36
CA GLU A 226 0.50 -22.98 12.99
C GLU A 226 -0.10 -24.27 12.43
N ASP A 227 -0.22 -25.29 13.27
CA ASP A 227 -0.84 -26.57 12.91
C ASP A 227 -2.34 -26.38 12.59
N VAL A 228 -3.05 -25.57 13.37
CA VAL A 228 -4.45 -25.21 13.07
C VAL A 228 -4.57 -24.52 11.70
N MET A 229 -3.63 -23.67 11.33
CA MET A 229 -3.65 -22.98 10.04
C MET A 229 -3.38 -23.90 8.84
N GLN A 230 -2.93 -25.13 9.06
CA GLN A 230 -2.83 -26.17 8.01
C GLN A 230 -4.12 -26.93 7.78
N ASN A 231 -5.10 -26.79 8.67
CA ASN A 231 -6.40 -27.41 8.50
C ASN A 231 -7.13 -26.85 7.27
N ARG A 232 -8.11 -27.61 6.76
CA ARG A 232 -8.97 -27.11 5.68
C ARG A 232 -9.65 -25.82 6.12
N PRO A 233 -9.43 -24.71 5.42
CA PRO A 233 -9.95 -23.41 5.84
C PRO A 233 -11.48 -23.36 5.77
N HIS A 234 -12.09 -22.69 6.73
CA HIS A 234 -13.49 -22.25 6.68
C HIS A 234 -13.68 -21.10 5.70
N ALA A 235 -12.71 -20.18 5.67
CA ALA A 235 -12.63 -19.11 4.68
C ALA A 235 -11.16 -18.94 4.25
N ARG A 236 -10.93 -18.79 2.95
CA ARG A 236 -9.65 -18.30 2.38
C ARG A 236 -9.98 -17.36 1.23
N LEU A 237 -9.80 -16.07 1.46
CA LEU A 237 -10.26 -15.02 0.56
C LEU A 237 -9.09 -14.11 0.19
N THR A 238 -9.01 -13.76 -1.08
CA THR A 238 -8.11 -12.69 -1.54
C THR A 238 -8.90 -11.38 -1.55
N LEU A 239 -8.45 -10.41 -0.75
CA LEU A 239 -9.07 -9.09 -0.59
C LEU A 239 -8.21 -8.03 -1.25
N VAL A 240 -8.82 -7.13 -2.01
CA VAL A 240 -8.14 -6.08 -2.77
C VAL A 240 -8.72 -4.71 -2.40
N ARG A 241 -7.85 -3.76 -2.08
CA ARG A 241 -8.25 -2.37 -1.82
C ARG A 241 -8.93 -1.77 -3.05
N GLY A 242 -9.96 -0.99 -2.82
CA GLY A 242 -10.76 -0.37 -3.88
C GLY A 242 -11.83 -1.27 -4.47
N LYS A 243 -11.77 -2.61 -4.22
CA LYS A 243 -12.78 -3.59 -4.62
C LYS A 243 -13.52 -4.15 -3.41
N ASP A 244 -12.80 -4.75 -2.48
CA ASP A 244 -13.38 -5.47 -1.34
C ASP A 244 -13.43 -4.61 -0.08
N PHE A 245 -12.63 -3.55 0.00
CA PHE A 245 -12.64 -2.56 1.08
C PHE A 245 -12.09 -1.21 0.61
N HIS A 246 -12.54 -0.08 1.28
CA HIS A 246 -12.16 1.30 0.93
C HIS A 246 -11.55 1.96 2.14
N GLY A 247 -10.79 1.92 2.85
CA GLY A 247 -10.23 2.55 4.05
C GLY A 247 -9.34 1.61 4.82
N ALA A 248 -9.56 1.50 6.11
CA ALA A 248 -8.89 0.51 6.93
C ALA A 248 -9.30 -0.90 6.47
N PRO A 249 -8.36 -1.83 6.29
CA PRO A 249 -8.68 -3.16 5.85
C PRO A 249 -9.59 -3.88 6.86
N SER A 250 -10.75 -4.33 6.38
CA SER A 250 -11.72 -5.06 7.21
C SER A 250 -12.61 -5.94 6.35
N ILE A 251 -13.15 -6.99 6.95
CA ILE A 251 -14.15 -7.87 6.35
C ILE A 251 -15.10 -8.38 7.43
N VAL A 252 -16.40 -8.37 7.13
CA VAL A 252 -17.38 -9.14 7.89
C VAL A 252 -17.36 -10.57 7.37
N TYR A 253 -17.35 -11.57 8.27
CA TYR A 253 -17.35 -12.98 7.85
C TYR A 253 -18.52 -13.23 6.88
N PRO A 254 -18.24 -13.69 5.64
CA PRO A 254 -19.29 -13.82 4.64
C PRO A 254 -20.33 -14.87 5.01
N SER A 255 -21.60 -14.63 4.63
CA SER A 255 -22.69 -15.60 4.78
C SER A 255 -22.72 -16.65 3.67
N THR A 256 -22.05 -16.37 2.53
CA THR A 256 -22.03 -17.24 1.35
C THR A 256 -20.60 -17.37 0.81
N GLY A 257 -20.34 -18.44 0.07
CA GLY A 257 -19.02 -18.70 -0.54
C GLY A 257 -17.94 -19.19 0.43
N VAL A 258 -18.28 -19.36 1.72
CA VAL A 258 -17.39 -19.86 2.77
C VAL A 258 -18.13 -20.91 3.62
N ARG A 259 -17.39 -21.69 4.41
CA ARG A 259 -18.00 -22.62 5.37
C ARG A 259 -18.52 -21.82 6.57
N PRO A 260 -19.77 -22.05 7.04
CA PRO A 260 -20.31 -21.31 8.17
C PRO A 260 -19.54 -21.61 9.45
N LEU A 261 -19.45 -20.61 10.32
CA LEU A 261 -18.91 -20.78 11.66
C LEU A 261 -19.94 -21.52 12.55
N VAL A 262 -19.46 -22.46 13.36
CA VAL A 262 -20.29 -23.32 14.22
C VAL A 262 -20.11 -22.90 15.68
N GLU A 263 -21.21 -22.78 16.41
CA GLU A 263 -21.21 -22.42 17.83
C GLU A 263 -20.42 -23.41 18.68
N GLY A 264 -19.74 -22.90 19.68
CA GLY A 264 -18.90 -23.66 20.60
C GLY A 264 -17.55 -24.08 20.05
N ARG A 265 -17.29 -23.80 18.79
CA ARG A 265 -16.01 -24.11 18.16
C ARG A 265 -15.03 -22.95 18.30
N THR A 266 -13.74 -23.28 18.25
CA THR A 266 -12.64 -22.33 18.28
C THR A 266 -12.04 -22.19 16.89
N TYR A 267 -11.78 -20.96 16.49
CA TYR A 267 -11.24 -20.60 15.18
C TYR A 267 -9.97 -19.82 15.32
N PHE A 268 -9.05 -20.09 14.44
CA PHE A 268 -7.82 -19.35 14.27
C PHE A 268 -7.84 -18.61 12.94
N TRP A 269 -7.26 -17.44 12.91
CA TRP A 269 -7.23 -16.66 11.70
C TRP A 269 -5.93 -15.89 11.54
N GLN A 270 -5.57 -15.65 10.31
CA GLN A 270 -4.38 -14.95 9.89
C GLN A 270 -4.66 -14.11 8.65
N VAL A 271 -3.92 -13.03 8.51
CA VAL A 271 -3.88 -12.20 7.31
C VAL A 271 -2.46 -12.20 6.76
N ILE A 272 -2.30 -12.52 5.49
CA ILE A 272 -1.05 -12.38 4.77
C ILE A 272 -1.18 -11.19 3.84
N ALA A 273 -0.38 -10.13 4.05
CA ALA A 273 -0.29 -9.03 3.09
C ALA A 273 0.56 -9.45 1.89
N LEU A 274 0.02 -9.28 0.70
CA LEU A 274 0.74 -9.47 -0.56
C LEU A 274 1.31 -8.12 -0.99
N VAL A 275 2.60 -7.95 -0.78
CA VAL A 275 3.30 -6.71 -1.09
C VAL A 275 3.88 -6.79 -2.48
N GLU A 276 3.43 -5.91 -3.35
CA GLU A 276 3.86 -5.88 -4.73
C GLU A 276 5.33 -5.50 -4.86
N THR A 277 6.06 -6.32 -5.63
CA THR A 277 7.45 -6.09 -6.05
C THR A 277 7.49 -6.04 -7.58
N ALA A 278 8.61 -5.66 -8.15
CA ALA A 278 8.79 -5.71 -9.60
C ALA A 278 8.60 -7.14 -10.18
N ASN A 279 8.81 -8.16 -9.36
CA ASN A 279 8.82 -9.57 -9.78
C ASN A 279 7.62 -10.41 -9.31
N GLY A 280 6.64 -9.79 -8.70
CA GLY A 280 5.46 -10.45 -8.14
C GLY A 280 5.13 -9.95 -6.76
N TYR A 281 4.88 -10.84 -5.81
CA TYR A 281 4.49 -10.46 -4.45
C TYR A 281 5.43 -11.08 -3.42
N ILE A 282 5.70 -10.31 -2.37
CA ILE A 282 6.29 -10.81 -1.11
C ILE A 282 5.15 -11.01 -0.14
N GLU A 283 5.11 -12.17 0.50
CA GLU A 283 4.15 -12.47 1.55
C GLU A 283 4.65 -11.92 2.89
N LEU A 284 3.78 -11.20 3.59
CA LEU A 284 4.02 -10.67 4.92
C LEU A 284 2.90 -11.16 5.84
N PRO A 285 3.10 -12.27 6.57
CA PRO A 285 2.10 -12.82 7.46
C PRO A 285 1.94 -11.98 8.73
N SER A 286 0.71 -11.89 9.22
CA SER A 286 0.40 -11.43 10.57
C SER A 286 0.73 -12.49 11.62
N GLU A 287 0.59 -12.12 12.89
CA GLU A 287 0.39 -13.09 13.96
C GLU A 287 -0.88 -13.93 13.67
N ILE A 288 -0.97 -15.08 14.34
CA ILE A 288 -2.16 -15.92 14.32
C ILE A 288 -2.99 -15.57 15.55
N TRP A 289 -4.24 -15.17 15.33
CA TRP A 289 -5.18 -14.86 16.40
C TRP A 289 -6.28 -15.90 16.49
N CYS A 290 -6.87 -16.05 17.68
CA CYS A 290 -7.95 -16.98 17.90
C CYS A 290 -9.19 -16.34 18.55
N PHE A 291 -10.34 -16.90 18.23
CA PHE A 291 -11.61 -16.63 18.89
C PHE A 291 -12.43 -17.91 19.03
N ARG A 292 -13.32 -17.95 20.00
CA ARG A 292 -14.31 -19.01 20.18
C ARG A 292 -15.70 -18.46 19.91
N LEU A 293 -16.46 -19.13 19.06
CA LEU A 293 -17.85 -18.77 18.85
C LEU A 293 -18.70 -19.30 20.01
N ALA A 294 -19.41 -18.41 20.68
CA ALA A 294 -20.27 -18.77 21.80
C ALA A 294 -21.36 -19.77 21.36
N ARG A 295 -21.72 -20.69 22.24
CA ARG A 295 -22.96 -21.45 22.11
C ARG A 295 -24.11 -20.65 22.71
N LEU A 296 -25.23 -20.57 22.03
CA LEU A 296 -26.41 -19.87 22.53
C LEU A 296 -26.88 -20.42 23.88
N ASN A 297 -26.72 -21.71 24.09
CA ASN A 297 -27.13 -22.40 25.32
C ASN A 297 -26.11 -22.37 26.45
N ASP A 298 -24.80 -22.22 26.12
CA ASP A 298 -23.67 -22.13 27.07
C ASP A 298 -23.29 -20.70 27.40
N VAL A 299 -24.01 -19.73 26.85
CA VAL A 299 -23.78 -18.35 27.21
C VAL A 299 -24.02 -18.28 28.70
N ASN A 300 -22.92 -18.35 29.47
CA ASN A 300 -22.94 -17.97 30.85
C ASN A 300 -23.69 -16.63 30.89
N ARG A 301 -24.98 -16.70 31.26
CA ARG A 301 -25.88 -15.53 31.26
C ARG A 301 -25.21 -14.32 31.90
N GLN A 302 -24.28 -14.56 32.84
CA GLN A 302 -23.44 -13.57 33.47
C GLN A 302 -22.49 -12.81 32.50
N ILE A 303 -21.89 -13.49 31.50
CA ILE A 303 -20.94 -12.83 30.61
C ILE A 303 -21.66 -11.93 29.60
N VAL A 304 -22.81 -12.40 29.10
CA VAL A 304 -23.66 -11.57 28.22
C VAL A 304 -24.21 -10.41 29.01
N ASP A 305 -24.76 -10.68 30.21
CA ASP A 305 -25.26 -9.64 31.09
C ASP A 305 -24.19 -8.60 31.39
N GLN A 306 -22.97 -9.00 31.72
CA GLN A 306 -21.88 -8.08 32.05
C GLN A 306 -21.42 -7.26 30.82
N SER A 307 -21.37 -7.86 29.63
CA SER A 307 -21.04 -7.17 28.39
C SER A 307 -22.10 -6.15 28.01
N VAL A 308 -23.37 -6.52 28.13
CA VAL A 308 -24.52 -5.63 27.90
C VAL A 308 -24.54 -4.50 28.92
N ARG A 309 -24.37 -4.80 30.20
CA ARG A 309 -24.31 -3.80 31.28
C ARG A 309 -23.17 -2.81 31.04
N ASN A 310 -21.98 -3.27 30.66
CA ASN A 310 -20.84 -2.40 30.35
C ASN A 310 -21.11 -1.54 29.12
N GLY A 311 -21.71 -2.09 28.08
CA GLY A 311 -22.15 -1.35 26.90
C GLY A 311 -23.17 -0.26 27.25
N LEU A 312 -24.20 -0.64 28.00
CA LEU A 312 -25.22 0.30 28.46
C LEU A 312 -24.66 1.37 29.42
N ARG A 313 -23.72 1.02 30.32
CA ARG A 313 -23.04 2.02 31.15
C ARG A 313 -22.34 3.09 30.32
N ARG A 314 -21.64 2.70 29.26
CA ARG A 314 -20.99 3.65 28.35
C ARG A 314 -22.01 4.52 27.62
N LEU A 315 -23.10 3.93 27.19
CA LEU A 315 -24.18 4.63 26.47
C LEU A 315 -24.90 5.64 27.37
N LEU A 316 -25.16 5.24 28.61
CA LEU A 316 -25.88 6.07 29.58
C LEU A 316 -24.97 7.01 30.38
N ALA A 317 -23.64 6.94 30.16
CA ALA A 317 -22.68 7.79 30.85
C ALA A 317 -23.03 9.28 30.65
N GLY A 318 -23.10 10.02 31.76
CA GLY A 318 -23.47 11.44 31.75
C GLY A 318 -24.98 11.74 31.65
N SER A 319 -25.83 10.71 31.46
CA SER A 319 -27.29 10.89 31.48
C SER A 319 -27.87 10.63 32.89
N ARG A 320 -29.10 11.13 33.14
CA ARG A 320 -29.84 10.84 34.36
C ARG A 320 -30.11 9.35 34.58
N PHE A 321 -29.98 8.53 33.56
CA PHE A 321 -30.26 7.09 33.59
C PHE A 321 -29.04 6.24 33.97
N ALA A 322 -27.85 6.86 34.14
CA ALA A 322 -26.62 6.13 34.50
C ALA A 322 -26.78 5.32 35.79
N ARG A 323 -27.53 5.83 36.76
CA ARG A 323 -27.78 5.18 38.06
C ARG A 323 -28.59 3.90 37.99
N LEU A 324 -29.31 3.64 36.87
CA LEU A 324 -30.07 2.39 36.69
C LEU A 324 -29.14 1.16 36.69
N LEU A 325 -27.90 1.33 36.23
CA LEU A 325 -26.93 0.24 36.08
C LEU A 325 -25.88 0.17 37.21
N ASP A 326 -26.04 0.97 38.25
CA ASP A 326 -25.20 0.90 39.46
C ASP A 326 -25.28 -0.47 40.11
N PRO A 327 -24.24 -0.96 40.78
CA PRO A 327 -24.27 -2.27 41.46
C PRO A 327 -25.44 -2.47 42.41
N ASN A 328 -25.90 -1.38 43.03
CA ASN A 328 -27.07 -1.35 43.92
C ASN A 328 -28.28 -0.66 43.28
N GLY A 329 -28.24 -0.41 41.97
CA GLY A 329 -29.32 0.28 41.27
C GLY A 329 -30.55 -0.58 41.03
N PRO A 330 -31.63 0.01 40.49
CA PRO A 330 -32.92 -0.69 40.25
C PRO A 330 -32.80 -1.96 39.40
N LEU A 331 -31.76 -2.02 38.51
CA LEU A 331 -31.56 -3.15 37.60
C LEU A 331 -30.60 -4.21 38.14
N LYS A 332 -30.23 -4.21 39.42
CA LYS A 332 -29.28 -5.17 39.99
C LYS A 332 -29.76 -6.63 39.83
N ASN A 333 -31.06 -6.89 39.87
CA ASN A 333 -31.65 -8.21 39.78
C ASN A 333 -32.14 -8.57 38.36
N TYR A 334 -31.99 -7.71 37.38
CA TYR A 334 -32.40 -7.98 36.01
C TYR A 334 -31.25 -8.58 35.22
N GLN A 335 -31.58 -9.55 34.37
CA GLN A 335 -30.64 -10.16 33.43
C GLN A 335 -30.92 -9.66 32.02
N ALA A 336 -29.88 -9.37 31.26
CA ALA A 336 -30.03 -8.97 29.88
C ALA A 336 -30.54 -10.15 29.03
N THR A 337 -31.65 -9.95 28.34
CA THR A 337 -32.24 -10.94 27.45
C THR A 337 -31.49 -11.08 26.11
N GLY A 338 -30.59 -10.17 25.82
CA GLY A 338 -29.89 -10.16 24.56
C GLY A 338 -30.54 -9.31 23.46
N VAL A 339 -31.63 -8.64 23.80
CA VAL A 339 -32.34 -7.76 22.86
C VAL A 339 -32.36 -6.34 23.42
N ILE A 340 -31.99 -5.39 22.61
CA ILE A 340 -32.05 -3.96 22.91
C ILE A 340 -32.93 -3.30 21.86
N TYR A 341 -33.84 -2.44 22.29
CA TYR A 341 -34.64 -1.60 21.40
C TYR A 341 -34.11 -0.16 21.50
N LEU A 342 -33.85 0.46 20.36
CA LEU A 342 -33.49 1.87 20.27
C LEU A 342 -34.47 2.55 19.30
N ASN A 343 -35.20 3.56 19.80
CA ASN A 343 -36.24 4.23 19.00
C ASN A 343 -37.18 3.23 18.30
N GLY A 344 -37.61 2.17 19.03
CA GLY A 344 -38.50 1.11 18.53
C GLY A 344 -37.85 0.11 17.55
N ARG A 345 -36.57 0.24 17.23
CA ARG A 345 -35.84 -0.73 16.39
C ARG A 345 -35.09 -1.73 17.25
N LYS A 346 -35.30 -3.00 16.97
CA LYS A 346 -34.58 -4.11 17.59
C LYS A 346 -33.10 -4.09 17.15
N ILE A 347 -32.20 -4.08 18.14
CA ILE A 347 -30.77 -4.19 17.94
C ILE A 347 -30.29 -5.47 18.59
N GLU A 348 -29.73 -6.38 17.83
CA GLU A 348 -29.14 -7.59 18.39
C GLU A 348 -27.82 -7.25 19.09
N ILE A 349 -27.58 -7.87 20.24
CA ILE A 349 -26.37 -7.67 21.07
C ILE A 349 -25.10 -7.91 20.28
N THR A 350 -25.15 -8.78 19.30
CA THR A 350 -24.06 -9.10 18.39
C THR A 350 -23.50 -7.89 17.65
N ASN A 351 -24.35 -6.88 17.42
CA ASN A 351 -23.98 -5.62 16.77
C ASN A 351 -23.79 -4.46 17.75
N LEU A 352 -23.92 -4.73 19.06
CA LEU A 352 -23.96 -3.68 20.09
C LEU A 352 -22.67 -2.83 20.10
N ASN A 353 -21.49 -3.44 19.99
CA ASN A 353 -20.24 -2.69 20.02
C ASN A 353 -20.07 -1.80 18.78
N ALA A 354 -20.35 -2.31 17.58
CA ALA A 354 -20.30 -1.53 16.35
C ALA A 354 -21.37 -0.41 16.37
N PHE A 355 -22.55 -0.73 16.89
CA PHE A 355 -23.61 0.23 17.09
C PHE A 355 -23.23 1.31 18.11
N LEU A 356 -22.70 0.93 19.28
CA LEU A 356 -22.28 1.86 20.33
C LEU A 356 -21.19 2.82 19.86
N MET A 357 -20.20 2.33 19.10
CA MET A 357 -19.16 3.17 18.54
C MET A 357 -19.74 4.22 17.58
N ASN A 358 -20.68 3.81 16.72
CA ASN A 358 -21.34 4.71 15.77
C ASN A 358 -22.31 5.70 16.45
N PHE A 359 -22.96 5.25 17.54
CA PHE A 359 -23.90 6.05 18.29
C PHE A 359 -23.19 7.10 19.18
N LEU A 360 -22.13 6.72 19.88
CA LEU A 360 -21.37 7.61 20.76
C LEU A 360 -20.65 8.73 19.98
N THR A 361 -20.25 8.47 18.73
CA THR A 361 -19.66 9.52 17.87
C THR A 361 -20.65 10.65 17.55
N ARG A 362 -21.97 10.36 17.57
CA ARG A 362 -23.02 11.34 17.27
C ARG A 362 -23.50 12.15 18.48
N LYS A 363 -23.00 11.86 19.69
CA LYS A 363 -23.42 12.51 20.96
C LYS A 363 -24.93 12.66 21.10
N PRO A 364 -25.71 11.56 20.97
CA PRO A 364 -27.16 11.65 21.03
C PRO A 364 -27.65 11.98 22.43
N GLU A 365 -28.76 12.68 22.52
CA GLU A 365 -29.48 12.88 23.77
C GLU A 365 -30.41 11.68 24.06
N ILE A 366 -30.29 11.13 25.27
CA ILE A 366 -31.13 10.00 25.70
C ILE A 366 -32.34 10.57 26.47
N VAL A 367 -33.49 10.53 25.84
CA VAL A 367 -34.73 11.11 26.36
C VAL A 367 -35.46 10.18 27.35
N SER A 368 -35.47 8.88 27.05
CA SER A 368 -36.11 7.88 27.88
C SER A 368 -35.46 6.52 27.78
N VAL A 369 -35.58 5.71 28.82
CA VAL A 369 -35.20 4.28 28.89
C VAL A 369 -36.36 3.50 29.43
N SER A 370 -36.82 2.48 28.72
CA SER A 370 -37.80 1.50 29.17
C SER A 370 -37.16 0.10 29.24
N ILE A 371 -37.68 -0.73 30.14
CA ILE A 371 -37.22 -2.10 30.38
C ILE A 371 -38.46 -2.96 30.31
N GLU A 372 -38.42 -3.96 29.43
CA GLU A 372 -39.44 -4.96 29.24
C GLU A 372 -39.03 -6.33 29.80
#